data_4e9e81254b479701f72b919189d5df1d
#
_entry.id   4e9e81254b479701f72b919189d5df1d
#
_cell.length_a   1.000
_cell.length_b   1.000
_cell.length_c   1.000
_cell.angle_alpha   90.00
_cell.angle_beta   90.00
_cell.angle_gamma   90.00
#
_symmetry.space_group_name_H-M   'P 1'
#
loop_
_entity.id
_entity.type
_entity.pdbx_description
1 polymer ?
#
loop_
_entity_poly.entity_id
_entity_poly.type
_entity_poly.pdbx_seq_one_letter_code
_entity_poly.pdbx_strand_id
1 'polypeptide(L)'
;MKKLVKVLPLVLAFATAGSFAAVPKDLRIGTDPTYAPFESKNANGQLVGFDIDLAKELCKRIEAKCTFVESDFDALIPSLKAKKIDAIISSLSITEKRQKEIAFTEKLYAANARLIAKKGSPILPTLEALRGKRVGVLQGSTQEAYANAMWQPKGIDVVAYQNQDLIYADLDSGRIDAAFQDEVAGSEGFLKQPVGKDYAFAGESVKDDTFFGVGTGMGLRKADTDLKAALDKAFAEMRQDGTYDKFAKQYFDFDVYGG
;
A
#
# COMPACT_ATOMS: atom_id res chain seq x y z
N MET A 1 -6.93 -57.99 60.34
CA MET A 1 -6.65 -56.56 60.19
C MET A 1 -6.26 -56.31 58.71
N LYS A 2 -7.24 -55.76 57.92
CA LYS A 2 -6.99 -55.45 56.45
C LYS A 2 -6.50 -54.01 56.32
N LYS A 3 -5.29 -53.82 55.83
CA LYS A 3 -4.74 -52.49 55.53
C LYS A 3 -5.30 -52.00 54.17
N LEU A 4 -6.05 -50.92 54.20
CA LEU A 4 -6.57 -50.25 53.02
C LEU A 4 -5.45 -49.32 52.44
N VAL A 5 -4.97 -49.65 51.28
CA VAL A 5 -3.99 -48.78 50.53
C VAL A 5 -4.82 -47.79 49.74
N LYS A 6 -4.75 -46.52 50.10
CA LYS A 6 -5.34 -45.42 49.33
C LYS A 6 -4.42 -45.08 48.16
N VAL A 7 -4.80 -45.39 46.93
CA VAL A 7 -4.15 -44.95 45.71
C VAL A 7 -4.69 -43.56 45.37
N LEU A 8 -3.84 -42.56 45.44
CA LEU A 8 -4.13 -41.16 45.04
C LEU A 8 -3.91 -41.01 43.54
N PRO A 9 -4.89 -40.61 42.71
CA PRO A 9 -4.66 -40.40 41.29
C PRO A 9 -3.84 -39.12 41.06
N LEU A 10 -2.68 -39.29 40.47
CA LEU A 10 -1.83 -38.17 40.00
C LEU A 10 -2.48 -37.60 38.74
N VAL A 11 -3.16 -36.47 38.82
CA VAL A 11 -3.68 -35.74 37.66
C VAL A 11 -2.52 -34.97 37.02
N LEU A 12 -1.97 -35.49 35.90
CA LEU A 12 -1.04 -34.79 35.05
C LEU A 12 -1.83 -33.70 34.30
N ALA A 13 -1.71 -32.45 34.73
CA ALA A 13 -2.20 -31.31 33.97
C ALA A 13 -1.22 -31.09 32.79
N PHE A 14 -1.61 -31.49 31.58
CA PHE A 14 -0.95 -31.07 30.35
C PHE A 14 -1.22 -29.58 30.14
N ALA A 15 -0.25 -28.74 30.50
CA ALA A 15 -0.22 -27.36 30.06
C ALA A 15 0.07 -27.40 28.55
N THR A 16 -0.95 -27.21 27.71
CA THR A 16 -0.77 -26.90 26.29
C THR A 16 -0.16 -25.52 26.21
N ALA A 17 1.16 -25.44 26.18
CA ALA A 17 1.86 -24.23 25.75
C ALA A 17 1.44 -24.00 24.29
N GLY A 18 0.54 -23.04 24.08
CA GLY A 18 0.23 -22.53 22.74
C GLY A 18 1.56 -22.12 22.10
N SER A 19 1.97 -22.82 21.05
CA SER A 19 3.15 -22.47 20.27
C SER A 19 2.78 -21.19 19.52
N PHE A 20 3.10 -20.02 20.09
CA PHE A 20 3.11 -18.79 19.33
C PHE A 20 4.23 -18.97 18.28
N ALA A 21 3.87 -18.94 17.01
CA ALA A 21 4.84 -18.95 15.95
C ALA A 21 5.69 -17.68 16.12
N ALA A 22 6.97 -17.85 16.34
CA ALA A 22 7.87 -16.70 16.55
C ALA A 22 7.86 -15.82 15.30
N VAL A 23 7.86 -14.50 15.48
CA VAL A 23 8.04 -13.54 14.38
C VAL A 23 9.32 -13.91 13.63
N PRO A 24 9.27 -14.07 12.29
CA PRO A 24 10.46 -14.42 11.52
C PRO A 24 11.57 -13.38 11.71
N LYS A 25 12.80 -13.84 11.95
CA LYS A 25 13.94 -12.92 12.10
C LYS A 25 14.41 -12.30 10.79
N ASP A 26 14.14 -12.95 9.67
CA ASP A 26 14.42 -12.46 8.32
C ASP A 26 13.10 -12.31 7.58
N LEU A 27 12.80 -11.09 7.12
CA LEU A 27 11.58 -10.74 6.38
C LEU A 27 11.93 -10.19 5.01
N ARG A 28 11.28 -10.72 3.98
CA ARG A 28 11.33 -10.20 2.61
C ARG A 28 10.09 -9.33 2.40
N ILE A 29 10.32 -8.06 2.13
CA ILE A 29 9.26 -7.08 1.95
C ILE A 29 9.17 -6.69 0.47
N GLY A 30 8.04 -6.99 -0.16
CA GLY A 30 7.77 -6.61 -1.54
C GLY A 30 7.35 -5.15 -1.65
N THR A 31 7.86 -4.46 -2.67
CA THR A 31 7.56 -3.06 -2.97
C THR A 31 7.73 -2.78 -4.47
N ASP A 32 6.92 -1.86 -5.02
CA ASP A 32 7.09 -1.31 -6.36
C ASP A 32 7.79 0.07 -6.24
N PRO A 33 9.07 0.20 -6.61
CA PRO A 33 9.85 1.39 -6.35
C PRO A 33 9.61 2.53 -7.37
N THR A 34 8.39 2.71 -7.85
CA THR A 34 8.02 3.75 -8.83
C THR A 34 6.94 4.71 -8.32
N TYR A 35 6.72 4.76 -7.00
CA TYR A 35 5.58 5.48 -6.40
C TYR A 35 6.02 6.53 -5.37
N ALA A 36 6.86 7.49 -5.79
CA ALA A 36 7.27 8.62 -4.94
C ALA A 36 6.05 9.42 -4.44
N PRO A 37 6.05 9.89 -3.19
CA PRO A 37 7.12 9.91 -2.21
C PRO A 37 7.13 8.69 -1.28
N PHE A 38 6.26 7.69 -1.52
CA PHE A 38 6.09 6.53 -0.65
C PHE A 38 7.23 5.52 -0.82
N GLU A 39 7.49 5.10 -2.06
CA GLU A 39 8.57 4.18 -2.42
C GLU A 39 9.14 4.53 -3.81
N SER A 40 10.44 4.77 -3.87
CA SER A 40 11.14 5.13 -5.11
C SER A 40 12.62 4.83 -5.01
N LYS A 41 13.35 5.04 -6.09
CA LYS A 41 14.82 4.98 -6.10
C LYS A 41 15.41 6.39 -6.16
N ASN A 42 16.38 6.64 -5.30
CA ASN A 42 17.20 7.86 -5.43
C ASN A 42 18.22 7.73 -6.57
N ALA A 43 18.98 8.80 -6.83
CA ALA A 43 19.99 8.83 -7.88
C ALA A 43 21.09 7.76 -7.76
N ASN A 44 21.28 7.18 -6.56
CA ASN A 44 22.24 6.11 -6.30
C ASN A 44 21.60 4.71 -6.42
N GLY A 45 20.33 4.61 -6.87
CA GLY A 45 19.59 3.36 -6.97
C GLY A 45 19.12 2.78 -5.65
N GLN A 46 19.21 3.53 -4.55
CA GLN A 46 18.76 3.07 -3.22
C GLN A 46 17.27 3.32 -3.05
N LEU A 47 16.58 2.37 -2.41
CA LEU A 47 15.18 2.52 -2.03
C LEU A 47 15.02 3.58 -0.93
N VAL A 48 14.16 4.54 -1.19
CA VAL A 48 13.82 5.67 -0.34
C VAL A 48 12.32 5.91 -0.37
N GLY A 49 11.80 6.62 0.62
CA GLY A 49 10.41 7.03 0.68
C GLY A 49 9.76 6.70 2.02
N PHE A 50 8.55 7.22 2.20
CA PHE A 50 7.84 7.12 3.47
C PHE A 50 7.55 5.66 3.87
N ASP A 51 7.07 4.84 2.94
CA ASP A 51 6.83 3.41 3.15
C ASP A 51 8.12 2.65 3.49
N ILE A 52 9.22 3.02 2.84
CA ILE A 52 10.53 2.40 3.07
C ILE A 52 11.03 2.72 4.49
N ASP A 53 10.86 3.96 4.95
CA ASP A 53 11.28 4.37 6.28
C ASP A 53 10.37 3.78 7.36
N LEU A 54 9.05 3.73 7.13
CA LEU A 54 8.12 3.02 8.02
C LEU A 54 8.49 1.55 8.15
N ALA A 55 8.73 0.86 7.03
CA ALA A 55 9.10 -0.55 7.05
C ALA A 55 10.39 -0.81 7.82
N LYS A 56 11.43 0.01 7.58
CA LYS A 56 12.71 -0.12 8.31
C LYS A 56 12.53 0.03 9.82
N GLU A 57 11.75 1.01 10.27
CA GLU A 57 11.51 1.22 11.70
C GLU A 57 10.63 0.12 12.29
N LEU A 58 9.59 -0.32 11.59
CA LEU A 58 8.75 -1.45 12.02
C LEU A 58 9.61 -2.72 12.18
N CYS A 59 10.46 -3.04 11.20
CA CYS A 59 11.37 -4.17 11.26
C CYS A 59 12.32 -4.10 12.46
N LYS A 60 12.87 -2.93 12.73
CA LYS A 60 13.74 -2.69 13.89
C LYS A 60 13.00 -2.95 15.21
N ARG A 61 11.74 -2.49 15.34
CA ARG A 61 10.96 -2.67 16.58
C ARG A 61 10.55 -4.11 16.84
N ILE A 62 10.32 -4.88 15.79
CA ILE A 62 10.02 -6.32 15.92
C ILE A 62 11.30 -7.19 15.92
N GLU A 63 12.48 -6.57 15.97
CA GLU A 63 13.79 -7.24 15.97
C GLU A 63 14.00 -8.19 14.76
N ALA A 64 13.45 -7.80 13.60
CA ALA A 64 13.61 -8.54 12.35
C ALA A 64 14.59 -7.84 11.41
N LYS A 65 15.37 -8.64 10.65
CA LYS A 65 16.16 -8.17 9.53
C LYS A 65 15.27 -8.14 8.29
N CYS A 66 15.01 -6.97 7.74
CA CYS A 66 14.19 -6.82 6.54
C CYS A 66 15.05 -6.61 5.30
N THR A 67 14.68 -7.29 4.22
CA THR A 67 15.23 -7.11 2.88
C THR A 67 14.09 -6.75 1.94
N PHE A 68 14.29 -5.74 1.10
CA PHE A 68 13.29 -5.35 0.11
C PHE A 68 13.43 -6.17 -1.16
N VAL A 69 12.31 -6.60 -1.71
CA VAL A 69 12.19 -7.32 -2.98
C VAL A 69 11.36 -6.44 -3.92
N GLU A 70 12.02 -5.91 -4.93
CA GLU A 70 11.39 -5.06 -5.94
C GLU A 70 10.56 -5.91 -6.90
N SER A 71 9.38 -5.42 -7.25
CA SER A 71 8.45 -6.10 -8.16
C SER A 71 7.43 -5.10 -8.71
N ASP A 72 6.86 -5.39 -9.87
CA ASP A 72 5.68 -4.67 -10.36
C ASP A 72 4.53 -4.80 -9.36
N PHE A 73 3.72 -3.75 -9.25
CA PHE A 73 2.67 -3.65 -8.21
C PHE A 73 1.67 -4.81 -8.27
N ASP A 74 1.20 -5.19 -9.45
CA ASP A 74 0.23 -6.26 -9.65
C ASP A 74 0.77 -7.67 -9.29
N ALA A 75 2.09 -7.83 -9.27
CA ALA A 75 2.75 -9.08 -8.89
C ALA A 75 2.97 -9.24 -7.38
N LEU A 76 2.75 -8.19 -6.56
CA LEU A 76 3.04 -8.22 -5.12
C LEU A 76 2.14 -9.21 -4.36
N ILE A 77 0.81 -9.15 -4.53
CA ILE A 77 -0.11 -10.10 -3.86
C ILE A 77 0.11 -11.55 -4.31
N PRO A 78 0.25 -11.87 -5.61
CA PRO A 78 0.68 -13.19 -6.06
C PRO A 78 1.99 -13.67 -5.43
N SER A 79 3.00 -12.80 -5.33
CA SER A 79 4.30 -13.11 -4.72
C SER A 79 4.20 -13.41 -3.22
N LEU A 80 3.36 -12.66 -2.50
CA LEU A 80 3.06 -12.91 -1.08
C LEU A 80 2.40 -14.28 -0.87
N LYS A 81 1.38 -14.60 -1.68
CA LYS A 81 0.66 -15.89 -1.63
C LYS A 81 1.58 -17.06 -2.00
N ALA A 82 2.50 -16.87 -2.93
CA ALA A 82 3.49 -17.83 -3.34
C ALA A 82 4.70 -17.94 -2.37
N LYS A 83 4.69 -17.19 -1.25
CA LYS A 83 5.78 -17.15 -0.24
C LYS A 83 7.13 -16.70 -0.81
N LYS A 84 7.13 -15.93 -1.90
CA LYS A 84 8.33 -15.30 -2.44
C LYS A 84 8.74 -14.08 -1.60
N ILE A 85 7.76 -13.42 -1.01
CA ILE A 85 7.89 -12.33 -0.03
C ILE A 85 7.05 -12.65 1.21
N ASP A 86 7.31 -11.95 2.32
CA ASP A 86 6.67 -12.21 3.62
C ASP A 86 5.72 -11.08 4.04
N ALA A 87 5.93 -9.88 3.51
CA ALA A 87 5.05 -8.74 3.65
C ALA A 87 5.07 -7.88 2.38
N ILE A 88 4.08 -7.02 2.21
CA ILE A 88 4.02 -5.99 1.17
C ILE A 88 3.97 -4.64 1.86
N ILE A 89 4.81 -3.69 1.43
CA ILE A 89 4.64 -2.26 1.68
C ILE A 89 4.85 -1.53 0.37
N SER A 90 3.77 -0.97 -0.17
CA SER A 90 3.77 -0.34 -1.50
C SER A 90 2.46 0.42 -1.72
N SER A 91 2.17 1.37 -0.86
CA SER A 91 0.92 2.16 -0.90
C SER A 91 -0.33 1.28 -1.10
N LEU A 92 -0.32 0.08 -0.50
CA LEU A 92 -1.32 -0.96 -0.76
C LEU A 92 -2.64 -0.66 -0.04
N SER A 93 -3.66 -0.21 -0.78
CA SER A 93 -4.99 0.12 -0.22
C SER A 93 -5.66 -1.10 0.42
N ILE A 94 -6.23 -0.91 1.61
CA ILE A 94 -7.01 -1.89 2.36
C ILE A 94 -8.42 -1.92 1.79
N THR A 95 -8.69 -2.85 0.87
CA THR A 95 -10.01 -3.04 0.26
C THR A 95 -10.62 -4.38 0.65
N GLU A 96 -11.96 -4.48 0.66
CA GLU A 96 -12.65 -5.75 0.91
C GLU A 96 -12.22 -6.85 -0.08
N LYS A 97 -11.98 -6.50 -1.34
CA LYS A 97 -11.52 -7.45 -2.35
C LYS A 97 -10.17 -8.04 -1.97
N ARG A 98 -9.21 -7.21 -1.58
CA ARG A 98 -7.88 -7.67 -1.16
C ARG A 98 -7.91 -8.41 0.18
N GLN A 99 -8.76 -7.98 1.12
CA GLN A 99 -8.94 -8.66 2.42
C GLN A 99 -9.53 -10.07 2.29
N LYS A 100 -10.23 -10.39 1.19
CA LYS A 100 -10.63 -11.77 0.90
C LYS A 100 -9.44 -12.68 0.59
N GLU A 101 -8.32 -12.13 0.12
CA GLU A 101 -7.13 -12.88 -0.30
C GLU A 101 -6.00 -12.85 0.73
N ILE A 102 -5.74 -11.69 1.33
CA ILE A 102 -4.63 -11.43 2.25
C ILE A 102 -5.13 -10.76 3.53
N ALA A 103 -4.28 -10.70 4.56
CA ALA A 103 -4.48 -9.86 5.75
C ALA A 103 -3.75 -8.53 5.58
N PHE A 104 -4.12 -7.55 6.40
CA PHE A 104 -3.49 -6.24 6.47
C PHE A 104 -3.15 -5.89 7.91
N THR A 105 -2.13 -5.08 8.11
CA THR A 105 -1.92 -4.35 9.36
C THR A 105 -3.05 -3.35 9.57
N GLU A 106 -3.03 -2.65 10.72
CA GLU A 106 -3.78 -1.40 10.88
C GLU A 106 -3.43 -0.40 9.77
N LYS A 107 -4.34 0.56 9.54
CA LYS A 107 -4.12 1.63 8.57
C LYS A 107 -2.84 2.41 8.90
N LEU A 108 -1.95 2.54 7.92
CA LEU A 108 -0.72 3.33 8.05
C LEU A 108 -0.95 4.80 7.69
N TYR A 109 -1.74 5.07 6.65
CA TYR A 109 -2.12 6.41 6.21
C TYR A 109 -3.36 6.40 5.31
N ALA A 110 -3.91 7.59 5.05
CA ALA A 110 -5.06 7.76 4.17
C ALA A 110 -4.63 7.70 2.69
N ALA A 111 -5.56 7.36 1.81
CA ALA A 111 -5.36 7.35 0.36
C ALA A 111 -6.61 7.89 -0.33
N ASN A 112 -6.43 8.86 -1.23
CA ASN A 112 -7.48 9.43 -2.07
C ASN A 112 -7.12 9.24 -3.54
N ALA A 113 -8.11 9.02 -4.40
CA ALA A 113 -7.88 8.89 -5.83
C ALA A 113 -8.19 10.19 -6.57
N ARG A 114 -7.29 10.62 -7.43
CA ARG A 114 -7.43 11.88 -8.17
C ARG A 114 -6.91 11.81 -9.60
N LEU A 115 -7.53 12.59 -10.46
CA LEU A 115 -7.16 12.70 -11.87
C LEU A 115 -6.15 13.85 -12.06
N ILE A 116 -5.11 13.61 -12.85
CA ILE A 116 -4.18 14.65 -13.31
C ILE A 116 -4.33 14.82 -14.82
N ALA A 117 -4.38 16.06 -15.28
CA ALA A 117 -4.43 16.41 -16.69
C ALA A 117 -3.68 17.71 -16.95
N LYS A 118 -3.48 18.05 -18.23
CA LYS A 118 -2.84 19.31 -18.63
C LYS A 118 -3.65 20.52 -18.15
N LYS A 119 -2.99 21.53 -17.63
CA LYS A 119 -3.62 22.78 -17.16
C LYS A 119 -4.48 23.39 -18.26
N GLY A 120 -5.68 23.86 -17.91
CA GLY A 120 -6.63 24.45 -18.86
C GLY A 120 -7.33 23.46 -19.78
N SER A 121 -7.07 22.15 -19.67
CA SER A 121 -7.87 21.15 -20.39
C SER A 121 -9.28 21.05 -19.77
N PRO A 122 -10.31 20.67 -20.58
CA PRO A 122 -11.68 20.49 -20.07
C PRO A 122 -11.88 19.13 -19.37
N ILE A 123 -10.81 18.44 -19.03
CA ILE A 123 -10.84 17.10 -18.41
C ILE A 123 -11.28 17.23 -16.95
N LEU A 124 -12.29 16.45 -16.58
CA LEU A 124 -12.81 16.28 -15.22
C LEU A 124 -13.09 14.79 -15.00
N PRO A 125 -13.17 14.29 -13.75
CA PRO A 125 -13.45 12.87 -13.47
C PRO A 125 -14.95 12.54 -13.66
N THR A 126 -15.53 12.98 -14.78
CA THR A 126 -16.93 12.76 -15.15
C THR A 126 -17.00 12.00 -16.49
N LEU A 127 -18.02 11.18 -16.68
CA LEU A 127 -18.21 10.40 -17.89
C LEU A 127 -18.27 11.27 -19.14
N GLU A 128 -18.85 12.47 -19.04
CA GLU A 128 -18.97 13.41 -20.16
C GLU A 128 -17.61 13.96 -20.58
N ALA A 129 -16.83 14.47 -19.60
CA ALA A 129 -15.52 15.10 -19.85
C ALA A 129 -14.43 14.08 -20.26
N LEU A 130 -14.59 12.80 -19.86
CA LEU A 130 -13.65 11.73 -20.19
C LEU A 130 -14.01 10.97 -21.47
N ARG A 131 -15.16 11.21 -22.08
CA ARG A 131 -15.56 10.49 -23.29
C ARG A 131 -14.53 10.66 -24.40
N GLY A 132 -14.05 9.53 -24.96
CA GLY A 132 -13.03 9.50 -26.01
C GLY A 132 -11.63 9.90 -25.54
N LYS A 133 -11.41 9.99 -24.21
CA LYS A 133 -10.11 10.28 -23.61
C LYS A 133 -9.41 8.98 -23.20
N ARG A 134 -8.09 9.02 -23.23
CA ARG A 134 -7.21 7.96 -22.74
C ARG A 134 -6.76 8.29 -21.34
N VAL A 135 -7.09 7.41 -20.39
CA VAL A 135 -6.76 7.57 -18.96
C VAL A 135 -5.78 6.48 -18.55
N GLY A 136 -4.56 6.88 -18.19
CA GLY A 136 -3.53 5.99 -17.68
C GLY A 136 -3.78 5.63 -16.21
N VAL A 137 -3.61 4.34 -15.89
CA VAL A 137 -3.75 3.78 -14.54
C VAL A 137 -2.65 2.77 -14.27
N LEU A 138 -2.23 2.63 -13.01
CA LEU A 138 -1.28 1.60 -12.61
C LEU A 138 -1.99 0.23 -12.57
N GLN A 139 -1.40 -0.77 -13.23
CA GLN A 139 -1.93 -2.13 -13.27
C GLN A 139 -2.04 -2.75 -11.88
N GLY A 140 -3.17 -3.40 -11.58
CA GLY A 140 -3.45 -3.98 -10.26
C GLY A 140 -3.89 -2.98 -9.19
N SER A 141 -3.94 -1.67 -9.51
CA SER A 141 -4.35 -0.63 -8.58
C SER A 141 -5.87 -0.58 -8.36
N THR A 142 -6.28 0.13 -7.33
CA THR A 142 -7.70 0.44 -7.08
C THR A 142 -8.26 1.40 -8.13
N GLN A 143 -7.41 2.28 -8.65
CA GLN A 143 -7.75 3.20 -9.73
C GLN A 143 -8.04 2.47 -11.03
N GLU A 144 -7.23 1.45 -11.38
CA GLU A 144 -7.53 0.58 -12.52
C GLU A 144 -8.86 -0.15 -12.33
N ALA A 145 -9.07 -0.75 -11.15
CA ALA A 145 -10.32 -1.47 -10.87
C ALA A 145 -11.55 -0.57 -11.00
N TYR A 146 -11.49 0.66 -10.48
CA TYR A 146 -12.55 1.66 -10.61
C TYR A 146 -12.75 2.07 -12.07
N ALA A 147 -11.69 2.45 -12.77
CA ALA A 147 -11.77 2.92 -14.14
C ALA A 147 -12.33 1.84 -15.10
N ASN A 148 -11.91 0.58 -14.93
CA ASN A 148 -12.42 -0.55 -15.70
C ASN A 148 -13.90 -0.84 -15.41
N ALA A 149 -14.37 -0.66 -14.19
CA ALA A 149 -15.76 -0.89 -13.81
C ALA A 149 -16.68 0.29 -14.19
N MET A 150 -16.23 1.52 -13.98
CA MET A 150 -17.09 2.71 -14.04
C MET A 150 -16.92 3.50 -15.34
N TRP A 151 -15.72 3.54 -15.92
CA TRP A 151 -15.39 4.39 -17.07
C TRP A 151 -15.30 3.62 -18.39
N GLN A 152 -14.58 2.49 -18.43
CA GLN A 152 -14.36 1.71 -19.65
C GLN A 152 -15.68 1.28 -20.33
N PRO A 153 -16.74 0.80 -19.62
CA PRO A 153 -18.02 0.43 -20.25
C PRO A 153 -18.78 1.62 -20.84
N LYS A 154 -18.35 2.83 -20.55
CA LYS A 154 -18.94 4.09 -21.03
C LYS A 154 -18.14 4.72 -22.19
N GLY A 155 -17.16 3.99 -22.74
CA GLY A 155 -16.37 4.41 -23.88
C GLY A 155 -15.18 5.32 -23.55
N ILE A 156 -14.69 5.26 -22.32
CA ILE A 156 -13.42 5.87 -21.92
C ILE A 156 -12.32 4.83 -22.11
N ASP A 157 -11.23 5.21 -22.76
CA ASP A 157 -10.09 4.33 -23.01
C ASP A 157 -9.19 4.28 -21.77
N VAL A 158 -9.23 3.15 -21.04
CA VAL A 158 -8.43 2.92 -19.83
C VAL A 158 -7.17 2.18 -20.22
N VAL A 159 -6.02 2.83 -20.04
CA VAL A 159 -4.70 2.30 -20.41
C VAL A 159 -3.95 1.89 -19.14
N ALA A 160 -3.76 0.59 -18.92
CA ALA A 160 -3.03 0.06 -17.78
C ALA A 160 -1.51 0.03 -18.08
N TYR A 161 -0.71 0.45 -17.09
CA TYR A 161 0.75 0.49 -17.14
C TYR A 161 1.35 -0.33 -16.01
N GLN A 162 2.50 -0.95 -16.28
CA GLN A 162 3.22 -1.76 -15.29
C GLN A 162 3.78 -0.95 -14.12
N ASN A 163 4.13 0.32 -14.35
CA ASN A 163 4.65 1.21 -13.31
C ASN A 163 4.20 2.66 -13.53
N GLN A 164 4.32 3.47 -12.47
CA GLN A 164 3.84 4.84 -12.45
C GLN A 164 4.68 5.77 -13.35
N ASP A 165 5.98 5.52 -13.49
CA ASP A 165 6.86 6.36 -14.31
C ASP A 165 6.46 6.33 -15.79
N LEU A 166 5.99 5.17 -16.30
CA LEU A 166 5.48 5.05 -17.66
C LEU A 166 4.19 5.85 -17.86
N ILE A 167 3.33 5.93 -16.86
CA ILE A 167 2.11 6.78 -16.91
C ILE A 167 2.51 8.24 -17.07
N TYR A 168 3.47 8.71 -16.27
CA TYR A 168 3.94 10.10 -16.36
C TYR A 168 4.64 10.42 -17.68
N ALA A 169 5.44 9.49 -18.19
CA ALA A 169 6.10 9.65 -19.50
C ALA A 169 5.07 9.71 -20.65
N ASP A 170 4.01 8.91 -20.59
CA ASP A 170 2.95 8.92 -21.60
C ASP A 170 2.01 10.11 -21.47
N LEU A 171 1.77 10.59 -20.25
CA LEU A 171 1.06 11.84 -20.01
C LEU A 171 1.83 13.05 -20.58
N ASP A 172 3.13 13.13 -20.29
CA ASP A 172 3.99 14.22 -20.77
C ASP A 172 4.11 14.25 -22.29
N SER A 173 4.23 13.09 -22.93
CA SER A 173 4.27 12.97 -24.39
C SER A 173 2.92 13.12 -25.09
N GLY A 174 1.80 13.22 -24.34
CA GLY A 174 0.44 13.29 -24.88
C GLY A 174 -0.08 11.97 -25.45
N ARG A 175 0.54 10.83 -25.13
CA ARG A 175 0.00 9.51 -25.51
C ARG A 175 -1.21 9.13 -24.69
N ILE A 176 -1.38 9.68 -23.49
CA ILE A 176 -2.62 9.66 -22.71
C ILE A 176 -3.06 11.09 -22.40
N ASP A 177 -4.34 11.28 -22.14
CA ASP A 177 -4.94 12.59 -21.86
C ASP A 177 -4.97 12.93 -20.37
N ALA A 178 -5.00 11.90 -19.52
CA ALA A 178 -5.02 12.04 -18.07
C ALA A 178 -4.38 10.84 -17.37
N ALA A 179 -3.90 11.03 -16.14
CA ALA A 179 -3.43 9.99 -15.23
C ALA A 179 -4.37 9.92 -14.01
N PHE A 180 -4.81 8.72 -13.64
CA PHE A 180 -5.67 8.50 -12.48
C PHE A 180 -4.93 7.68 -11.44
N GLN A 181 -4.69 8.27 -10.27
CA GLN A 181 -3.76 7.76 -9.27
C GLN A 181 -4.07 8.27 -7.87
N ASP A 182 -3.24 7.88 -6.89
CA ASP A 182 -3.29 8.45 -5.54
C ASP A 182 -2.97 9.95 -5.56
N GLU A 183 -3.70 10.73 -4.75
CA GLU A 183 -3.59 12.19 -4.70
C GLU A 183 -2.20 12.64 -4.23
N VAL A 184 -1.65 11.99 -3.19
CA VAL A 184 -0.35 12.36 -2.63
C VAL A 184 0.78 11.99 -3.59
N ALA A 185 0.77 10.79 -4.17
CA ALA A 185 1.73 10.39 -5.19
C ALA A 185 1.68 11.34 -6.39
N GLY A 186 0.48 11.73 -6.82
CA GLY A 186 0.29 12.70 -7.89
C GLY A 186 0.83 14.09 -7.56
N SER A 187 0.59 14.58 -6.34
CA SER A 187 1.08 15.88 -5.88
C SER A 187 2.62 15.89 -5.77
N GLU A 188 3.14 15.02 -4.92
CA GLU A 188 4.56 15.04 -4.53
C GLU A 188 5.46 14.41 -5.60
N GLY A 189 5.00 13.29 -6.19
CA GLY A 189 5.77 12.52 -7.18
C GLY A 189 5.76 13.13 -8.59
N PHE A 190 4.75 13.94 -8.94
CA PHE A 190 4.61 14.50 -10.27
C PHE A 190 4.38 16.01 -10.32
N LEU A 191 3.29 16.53 -9.75
CA LEU A 191 2.90 17.94 -9.93
C LEU A 191 3.91 18.92 -9.34
N LYS A 192 4.58 18.58 -8.25
CA LYS A 192 5.66 19.39 -7.64
C LYS A 192 7.01 19.20 -8.34
N GLN A 193 7.12 18.27 -9.27
CA GLN A 193 8.34 18.04 -10.04
C GLN A 193 8.40 18.95 -11.29
N PRO A 194 9.59 19.22 -11.84
CA PRO A 194 9.71 20.07 -13.04
C PRO A 194 8.87 19.60 -14.23
N VAL A 195 8.71 18.30 -14.43
CA VAL A 195 7.89 17.70 -15.49
C VAL A 195 6.40 17.99 -15.29
N GLY A 196 5.93 18.12 -14.05
CA GLY A 196 4.53 18.37 -13.71
C GLY A 196 4.08 19.83 -13.84
N LYS A 197 4.99 20.77 -14.18
CA LYS A 197 4.70 22.22 -14.20
C LYS A 197 3.50 22.64 -15.05
N ASP A 198 3.23 21.91 -16.14
CA ASP A 198 2.14 22.20 -17.09
C ASP A 198 0.87 21.39 -16.78
N TYR A 199 0.83 20.66 -15.65
CA TYR A 199 -0.25 19.79 -15.23
C TYR A 199 -0.87 20.25 -13.92
N ALA A 200 -2.08 19.80 -13.65
CA ALA A 200 -2.80 20.04 -12.41
C ALA A 200 -3.76 18.89 -12.12
N PHE A 201 -4.26 18.84 -10.90
CA PHE A 201 -5.42 18.01 -10.60
C PHE A 201 -6.63 18.48 -11.42
N ALA A 202 -7.32 17.53 -12.02
CA ALA A 202 -8.51 17.74 -12.84
C ALA A 202 -9.75 17.38 -12.03
N GLY A 203 -10.40 18.37 -11.47
CA GLY A 203 -11.58 18.22 -10.61
C GLY A 203 -11.24 17.74 -9.19
N GLU A 204 -12.29 17.34 -8.48
CA GLU A 204 -12.20 16.84 -7.10
C GLU A 204 -11.73 15.40 -7.03
N SER A 205 -11.37 14.94 -5.83
CA SER A 205 -11.04 13.55 -5.55
C SER A 205 -12.23 12.64 -5.86
N VAL A 206 -11.96 11.53 -6.53
CA VAL A 206 -12.95 10.49 -6.79
C VAL A 206 -13.10 9.64 -5.53
N LYS A 207 -14.32 9.58 -4.98
CA LYS A 207 -14.63 8.86 -3.74
C LYS A 207 -15.50 7.67 -4.03
N ASP A 208 -15.05 6.49 -3.61
CA ASP A 208 -15.81 5.25 -3.64
C ASP A 208 -15.14 4.24 -2.71
N ASP A 209 -15.68 4.09 -1.49
CA ASP A 209 -15.07 3.23 -0.46
C ASP A 209 -15.02 1.75 -0.89
N THR A 210 -15.91 1.32 -1.79
CA THR A 210 -15.92 -0.05 -2.33
C THR A 210 -14.65 -0.34 -3.13
N PHE A 211 -14.17 0.66 -3.90
CA PHE A 211 -12.99 0.52 -4.72
C PHE A 211 -11.71 0.94 -3.99
N PHE A 212 -11.70 2.11 -3.34
CA PHE A 212 -10.47 2.69 -2.80
C PHE A 212 -10.16 2.24 -1.37
N GLY A 213 -11.18 1.71 -0.64
CA GLY A 213 -11.01 1.20 0.70
C GLY A 213 -10.84 2.29 1.76
N VAL A 214 -10.21 1.94 2.89
CA VAL A 214 -10.13 2.79 4.09
C VAL A 214 -8.76 3.42 4.36
N GLY A 215 -7.88 3.36 3.40
CA GLY A 215 -6.48 3.79 3.49
C GLY A 215 -5.52 2.66 3.13
N THR A 216 -4.23 2.84 3.40
CA THR A 216 -3.18 1.88 3.07
C THR A 216 -2.69 1.12 4.28
N GLY A 217 -2.13 -0.07 4.08
CA GLY A 217 -1.52 -0.89 5.13
C GLY A 217 -0.54 -1.90 4.55
N MET A 218 0.26 -2.53 5.43
CA MET A 218 1.09 -3.64 4.99
C MET A 218 0.23 -4.87 4.70
N GLY A 219 0.46 -5.50 3.54
CA GLY A 219 -0.16 -6.77 3.18
C GLY A 219 0.60 -7.97 3.77
N LEU A 220 -0.14 -8.94 4.32
CA LEU A 220 0.39 -10.14 4.97
C LEU A 220 -0.42 -11.36 4.55
N ARG A 221 0.15 -12.58 4.64
CA ARG A 221 -0.66 -13.79 4.51
C ARG A 221 -1.63 -13.90 5.69
N LYS A 222 -2.83 -14.41 5.46
CA LYS A 222 -3.84 -14.59 6.53
C LYS A 222 -3.38 -15.50 7.67
N ALA A 223 -2.45 -16.40 7.39
CA ALA A 223 -1.90 -17.30 8.40
C ALA A 223 -0.82 -16.65 9.28
N ASP A 224 -0.27 -15.51 8.89
CA ASP A 224 0.85 -14.84 9.58
C ASP A 224 0.33 -13.91 10.70
N THR A 225 -0.56 -14.43 11.56
CA THR A 225 -1.24 -13.67 12.61
C THR A 225 -0.30 -13.05 13.62
N ASP A 226 0.76 -13.75 14.00
CA ASP A 226 1.74 -13.27 14.98
C ASP A 226 2.60 -12.15 14.41
N LEU A 227 2.99 -12.24 13.13
CA LEU A 227 3.67 -11.17 12.43
C LEU A 227 2.77 -9.91 12.33
N LYS A 228 1.48 -10.10 11.98
CA LYS A 228 0.52 -9.00 11.97
C LYS A 228 0.44 -8.33 13.34
N ALA A 229 0.24 -9.09 14.40
CA ALA A 229 0.12 -8.56 15.76
C ALA A 229 1.39 -7.80 16.21
N ALA A 230 2.56 -8.31 15.85
CA ALA A 230 3.84 -7.65 16.16
C ALA A 230 3.98 -6.32 15.40
N LEU A 231 3.63 -6.28 14.10
CA LEU A 231 3.68 -5.06 13.29
C LEU A 231 2.66 -4.03 13.75
N ASP A 232 1.43 -4.44 14.06
CA ASP A 232 0.39 -3.53 14.58
C ASP A 232 0.81 -2.92 15.92
N LYS A 233 1.39 -3.72 16.83
CA LYS A 233 1.93 -3.23 18.10
C LYS A 233 3.08 -2.24 17.85
N ALA A 234 4.03 -2.58 16.99
CA ALA A 234 5.15 -1.70 16.66
C ALA A 234 4.67 -0.38 16.05
N PHE A 235 3.65 -0.42 15.18
CA PHE A 235 3.06 0.78 14.61
C PHE A 235 2.34 1.63 15.65
N ALA A 236 1.57 1.03 16.55
CA ALA A 236 0.94 1.75 17.65
C ALA A 236 1.97 2.46 18.56
N GLU A 237 3.10 1.81 18.85
CA GLU A 237 4.22 2.40 19.58
C GLU A 237 4.83 3.58 18.82
N MET A 238 5.03 3.47 17.49
CA MET A 238 5.52 4.59 16.66
C MET A 238 4.58 5.79 16.66
N ARG A 239 3.27 5.55 16.70
CA ARG A 239 2.26 6.62 16.84
C ARG A 239 2.33 7.27 18.21
N GLN A 240 2.49 6.47 19.26
CA GLN A 240 2.51 6.94 20.65
C GLN A 240 3.77 7.77 21.00
N ASP A 241 4.94 7.36 20.53
CA ASP A 241 6.22 8.00 20.82
C ASP A 241 6.60 9.14 19.84
N GLY A 242 5.75 9.41 18.85
CA GLY A 242 5.93 10.47 17.86
C GLY A 242 6.91 10.14 16.72
N THR A 243 7.43 8.92 16.66
CA THR A 243 8.32 8.49 15.56
C THR A 243 7.61 8.54 14.20
N TYR A 244 6.34 8.14 14.15
CA TYR A 244 5.54 8.23 12.94
C TYR A 244 5.43 9.68 12.43
N ASP A 245 5.08 10.60 13.31
CA ASP A 245 4.91 12.02 12.95
C ASP A 245 6.24 12.65 12.53
N LYS A 246 7.36 12.21 13.13
CA LYS A 246 8.69 12.63 12.71
C LYS A 246 9.00 12.19 11.28
N PHE A 247 8.66 10.95 10.89
CA PHE A 247 8.84 10.48 9.52
C PHE A 247 7.87 11.19 8.57
N ALA A 248 6.58 11.28 8.91
CA ALA A 248 5.58 11.93 8.06
C ALA A 248 5.99 13.37 7.71
N LYS A 249 6.49 14.16 8.67
CA LYS A 249 6.96 15.54 8.46
C LYS A 249 8.18 15.69 7.55
N GLN A 250 8.89 14.60 7.24
CA GLN A 250 9.99 14.64 6.26
C GLN A 250 9.48 14.62 4.82
N TYR A 251 8.28 14.09 4.61
CA TYR A 251 7.68 13.86 3.31
C TYR A 251 6.47 14.74 3.04
N PHE A 252 5.72 15.13 4.10
CA PHE A 252 4.43 15.80 3.99
C PHE A 252 4.35 17.02 4.90
N ASP A 253 3.70 18.07 4.40
CA ASP A 253 3.37 19.31 5.13
C ASP A 253 1.93 19.29 5.68
N PHE A 254 1.25 18.14 5.58
CA PHE A 254 -0.12 17.88 6.06
C PHE A 254 -0.20 16.56 6.83
N ASP A 255 -1.34 16.31 7.50
CA ASP A 255 -1.59 15.03 8.20
C ASP A 255 -1.96 13.92 7.21
N VAL A 256 -0.97 13.11 6.83
CA VAL A 256 -1.17 11.98 5.90
C VAL A 256 -1.97 10.84 6.53
N TYR A 257 -2.04 10.76 7.87
CA TYR A 257 -2.79 9.71 8.58
C TYR A 257 -4.29 9.95 8.59
N GLY A 258 -4.68 11.20 8.83
CA GLY A 258 -6.08 11.59 8.92
C GLY A 258 -6.78 11.68 7.58
N GLY A 259 -6.09 12.13 6.56
CA GLY A 259 -6.60 12.33 5.18
C GLY A 259 -7.30 13.65 5.02
#